data_954fc5c5ee460c7e8d9609fdc1d4595a
#
_entry.id   954fc5c5ee460c7e8d9609fdc1d4595a
#
_cell.length_a   1.000
_cell.length_b   1.000
_cell.length_c   1.000
_cell.angle_alpha   90.00
_cell.angle_beta   90.00
_cell.angle_gamma   90.00
#
_symmetry.space_group_name_H-M   'P 1'
#
loop_
_entity.id
_entity.type
_entity.pdbx_description
1 polymer ?
#
loop_
_entity_poly.entity_id
_entity_poly.type
_entity_poly.pdbx_seq_one_letter_code
_entity_poly.pdbx_strand_id
1 'polypeptide(L)'
;MIRGHSWAGKAALLLCCLAVAVGCARQKIIDNLGIVIALGYDEVKEGNDRIRTTIIAYQETDGRANPVRTSAANNTSKGVRTKLNLKMPSQDVIGQVRVVVYGESLAKKGIINLTDTLQRDSEIGTNVYLAIASGSAKSIMSASNKQDMSMGEFLFELIRKNEKYGVVPSPSLHYFLSSYYRIGKDPVLPFLKRGNREVSIASLALMKEDRMVGKLNEDECFLLKSTMGNYHFDSLELALSLKHDKPELPAISPLFITLTNIRTSSRIRLVGQDDPVFEVRIRVNGQLKEISEQINLEKGAEINALEREASAKITELYEELYGRLQRLGTDPVGFGSIYRSSVRTKGLTSKQWEAMYKRARFRTDIKVEFTNVGITS
;
A
#
# COMPACT_ATOMS: atom_id res chain seq x y z
N MET A 1 73.92 28.61 -0.74
CA MET A 1 72.75 29.52 -0.84
C MET A 1 71.68 28.90 -1.74
N ILE A 2 70.96 27.88 -1.33
CA ILE A 2 69.76 27.36 -2.05
C ILE A 2 68.84 26.74 -1.01
N ARG A 3 68.05 27.52 -0.27
CA ARG A 3 66.99 26.99 0.64
C ARG A 3 65.74 27.84 0.78
N GLY A 4 65.56 28.90 -0.08
CA GLY A 4 64.45 29.82 0.01
C GLY A 4 63.23 29.49 -0.84
N HIS A 5 63.32 28.58 -1.84
CA HIS A 5 62.26 28.39 -2.86
C HIS A 5 61.18 27.38 -2.51
N SER A 6 61.40 26.52 -1.54
CA SER A 6 60.40 25.48 -1.21
C SER A 6 59.27 25.97 -0.30
N TRP A 7 59.45 27.03 0.42
CA TRP A 7 58.45 27.55 1.37
C TRP A 7 57.38 28.39 0.64
N ALA A 8 57.79 29.17 -0.34
CA ALA A 8 56.85 29.95 -1.18
C ALA A 8 55.92 29.05 -2.02
N GLY A 9 56.48 27.94 -2.55
CA GLY A 9 55.68 26.97 -3.28
C GLY A 9 54.64 26.21 -2.39
N LYS A 10 55.04 25.87 -1.18
CA LYS A 10 54.12 25.26 -0.21
C LYS A 10 53.04 26.22 0.28
N ALA A 11 53.37 27.49 0.49
CA ALA A 11 52.42 28.55 0.84
C ALA A 11 51.42 28.83 -0.29
N ALA A 12 51.90 28.88 -1.55
CA ALA A 12 51.04 29.05 -2.71
C ALA A 12 50.10 27.84 -2.90
N LEU A 13 50.56 26.60 -2.69
CA LEU A 13 49.74 25.41 -2.75
C LEU A 13 48.68 25.40 -1.65
N LEU A 14 49.03 25.82 -0.44
CA LEU A 14 48.10 25.91 0.70
C LEU A 14 47.04 26.98 0.46
N LEU A 15 47.42 28.10 -0.16
CA LEU A 15 46.46 29.17 -0.53
C LEU A 15 45.53 28.74 -1.64
N CYS A 16 45.99 27.96 -2.63
CA CYS A 16 45.17 27.37 -3.67
C CYS A 16 44.18 26.33 -3.10
N CYS A 17 44.63 25.48 -2.19
CA CYS A 17 43.74 24.52 -1.50
C CYS A 17 42.69 25.22 -0.62
N LEU A 18 43.06 26.29 0.06
CA LEU A 18 42.11 27.12 0.82
C LEU A 18 41.11 27.84 -0.11
N ALA A 19 41.53 28.36 -1.25
CA ALA A 19 40.64 28.98 -2.23
C ALA A 19 39.66 28.02 -2.87
N VAL A 20 40.06 26.74 -3.07
CA VAL A 20 39.16 25.67 -3.56
C VAL A 20 38.19 25.18 -2.45
N ALA A 21 38.60 25.25 -1.19
CA ALA A 21 37.75 24.88 -0.05
C ALA A 21 36.62 25.89 0.24
N VAL A 22 36.75 27.13 -0.21
CA VAL A 22 35.69 28.17 -0.18
C VAL A 22 34.76 28.09 -1.40
N GLY A 23 34.78 26.96 -2.12
CA GLY A 23 33.78 26.67 -3.18
C GLY A 23 32.39 26.82 -2.68
N CYS A 24 31.63 27.75 -3.28
CA CYS A 24 30.26 28.17 -2.97
C CYS A 24 29.28 26.99 -2.79
N ALA A 25 29.23 26.40 -1.63
CA ALA A 25 28.01 25.72 -1.19
C ALA A 25 26.95 26.81 -1.01
N ARG A 26 26.00 26.93 -1.93
CA ARG A 26 24.79 27.73 -1.70
C ARG A 26 24.10 27.12 -0.47
N GLN A 27 24.32 27.70 0.68
CA GLN A 27 23.54 27.41 1.87
C GLN A 27 22.07 27.76 1.56
N LYS A 28 21.23 26.76 1.40
CA LYS A 28 19.77 26.95 1.40
C LYS A 28 19.39 27.26 2.84
N ILE A 29 19.06 28.52 3.11
CA ILE A 29 18.53 28.93 4.41
C ILE A 29 17.19 28.21 4.59
N ILE A 30 17.06 27.44 5.67
CA ILE A 30 15.88 26.56 5.93
C ILE A 30 14.58 27.37 5.95
N ASP A 31 14.63 28.60 6.45
CA ASP A 31 13.50 29.53 6.60
C ASP A 31 12.82 29.89 5.25
N ASN A 32 13.54 29.72 4.13
CA ASN A 32 13.03 30.02 2.78
C ASN A 32 12.62 28.76 2.00
N LEU A 33 12.50 27.60 2.67
CA LEU A 33 12.17 26.33 2.02
C LEU A 33 10.73 25.90 2.33
N GLY A 34 10.00 25.53 1.30
CA GLY A 34 8.73 24.83 1.41
C GLY A 34 8.98 23.31 1.44
N ILE A 35 8.91 22.69 2.62
CA ILE A 35 9.15 21.24 2.76
C ILE A 35 7.91 20.49 2.35
N VAL A 36 7.92 19.89 1.16
CA VAL A 36 6.79 19.12 0.63
C VAL A 36 6.74 17.76 1.30
N ILE A 37 5.58 17.42 1.90
CA ILE A 37 5.33 16.16 2.60
C ILE A 37 4.42 15.24 1.78
N ALA A 38 3.45 15.81 1.06
CA ALA A 38 2.51 15.04 0.28
C ALA A 38 2.31 15.61 -1.12
N LEU A 39 2.15 14.72 -2.10
CA LEU A 39 1.79 15.01 -3.48
C LEU A 39 0.45 14.36 -3.83
N GLY A 40 -0.40 15.06 -4.57
CA GLY A 40 -1.62 14.53 -5.15
C GLY A 40 -1.64 14.76 -6.64
N TYR A 41 -1.93 13.73 -7.43
CA TYR A 41 -2.03 13.81 -8.89
C TYR A 41 -3.45 13.49 -9.33
N ASP A 42 -4.05 14.42 -10.08
CA ASP A 42 -5.36 14.29 -10.68
C ASP A 42 -5.30 14.51 -12.18
N GLU A 43 -6.15 13.80 -12.90
CA GLU A 43 -6.43 14.10 -14.30
C GLU A 43 -7.22 15.40 -14.41
N VAL A 44 -6.86 16.25 -15.36
CA VAL A 44 -7.65 17.43 -15.75
C VAL A 44 -8.52 17.05 -16.95
N LYS A 45 -9.84 17.24 -16.84
CA LYS A 45 -10.80 16.88 -17.88
C LYS A 45 -11.14 18.03 -18.82
N GLU A 46 -10.87 19.26 -18.39
CA GLU A 46 -11.24 20.49 -19.10
C GLU A 46 -10.01 21.35 -19.35
N GLY A 47 -9.98 21.99 -20.51
CA GLY A 47 -8.86 22.86 -20.94
C GLY A 47 -7.68 22.09 -21.55
N ASN A 48 -6.55 22.79 -21.71
CA ASN A 48 -5.35 22.25 -22.37
C ASN A 48 -4.39 21.51 -21.42
N ASP A 49 -4.59 21.62 -20.12
CA ASP A 49 -3.77 20.95 -19.12
C ASP A 49 -4.18 19.48 -18.97
N ARG A 50 -3.21 18.59 -18.72
CA ARG A 50 -3.48 17.13 -18.58
C ARG A 50 -3.47 16.66 -17.14
N ILE A 51 -2.62 17.27 -16.30
CA ILE A 51 -2.37 16.82 -14.94
C ILE A 51 -2.49 18.03 -14.00
N ARG A 52 -3.21 17.83 -12.89
CA ARG A 52 -3.19 18.72 -11.73
C ARG A 52 -2.35 18.09 -10.65
N THR A 53 -1.42 18.83 -10.09
CA THR A 53 -0.72 18.44 -8.88
C THR A 53 -1.18 19.32 -7.72
N THR A 54 -1.52 18.69 -6.61
CA THR A 54 -1.76 19.33 -5.31
C THR A 54 -0.60 18.95 -4.39
N ILE A 55 -0.02 19.91 -3.71
CA ILE A 55 1.03 19.68 -2.72
C ILE A 55 0.57 20.11 -1.34
N ILE A 56 1.09 19.44 -0.33
CA ILE A 56 1.05 19.87 1.08
C ILE A 56 2.51 20.05 1.48
N ALA A 57 2.86 21.28 1.87
CA ALA A 57 4.20 21.64 2.29
C ALA A 57 4.16 22.36 3.64
N TYR A 58 5.22 22.24 4.43
CA TYR A 58 5.44 23.11 5.56
C TYR A 58 6.23 24.34 5.10
N GLN A 59 5.74 25.51 5.50
CA GLN A 59 6.40 26.77 5.36
C GLN A 59 6.60 27.39 6.72
N GLU A 60 7.76 27.96 6.96
CA GLU A 60 8.02 28.74 8.15
C GLU A 60 7.42 30.14 8.01
N THR A 61 6.64 30.52 9.00
CA THR A 61 6.08 31.88 9.12
C THR A 61 6.16 32.24 10.61
N ASP A 62 6.84 33.33 10.93
CA ASP A 62 7.04 33.81 12.31
C ASP A 62 7.62 32.75 13.27
N GLY A 63 8.65 32.00 12.80
CA GLY A 63 9.31 30.97 13.60
C GLY A 63 8.48 29.70 13.83
N ARG A 64 7.37 29.52 13.07
CA ARG A 64 6.50 28.34 13.15
C ARG A 64 6.33 27.67 11.78
N ALA A 65 6.47 26.36 11.74
CA ALA A 65 6.21 25.56 10.55
C ALA A 65 4.69 25.35 10.38
N ASN A 66 4.11 26.02 9.39
CA ASN A 66 2.68 25.95 9.10
C ASN A 66 2.41 25.11 7.84
N PRO A 67 1.43 24.21 7.83
CA PRO A 67 1.08 23.44 6.65
C PRO A 67 0.33 24.30 5.63
N VAL A 68 0.86 24.37 4.41
CA VAL A 68 0.27 25.09 3.28
C VAL A 68 -0.10 24.11 2.20
N ARG A 69 -1.27 24.32 1.57
CA ARG A 69 -1.74 23.52 0.46
C ARG A 69 -1.87 24.38 -0.79
N THR A 70 -1.23 23.95 -1.88
CA THR A 70 -1.26 24.65 -3.17
C THR A 70 -1.50 23.67 -4.30
N SER A 71 -2.15 24.12 -5.37
CA SER A 71 -2.41 23.32 -6.57
C SER A 71 -2.10 24.10 -7.84
N ALA A 72 -1.57 23.38 -8.83
CA ALA A 72 -1.42 23.88 -10.18
C ALA A 72 -1.73 22.78 -11.21
N ALA A 73 -1.98 23.15 -12.46
CA ALA A 73 -2.19 22.22 -13.56
C ALA A 73 -1.25 22.56 -14.72
N ASN A 74 -0.79 21.52 -15.43
CA ASN A 74 0.01 21.64 -16.65
C ASN A 74 0.01 20.27 -17.39
N ASN A 75 0.77 20.18 -18.49
CA ASN A 75 0.86 18.96 -19.31
C ASN A 75 1.85 17.92 -18.74
N THR A 76 2.79 18.33 -17.90
CA THR A 76 3.81 17.45 -17.29
C THR A 76 3.97 17.77 -15.80
N SER A 77 4.38 16.77 -15.01
CA SER A 77 4.64 16.94 -13.57
C SER A 77 5.71 18.02 -13.29
N LYS A 78 6.78 18.08 -14.10
CA LYS A 78 7.80 19.14 -13.99
C LYS A 78 7.24 20.52 -14.34
N GLY A 79 6.42 20.64 -15.38
CA GLY A 79 5.75 21.88 -15.73
C GLY A 79 4.78 22.36 -14.66
N VAL A 80 4.08 21.43 -13.97
CA VAL A 80 3.27 21.77 -12.80
C VAL A 80 4.13 22.30 -11.67
N ARG A 81 5.28 21.68 -11.38
CA ARG A 81 6.21 22.12 -10.33
C ARG A 81 6.69 23.56 -10.58
N THR A 82 7.03 23.91 -11.83
CA THR A 82 7.39 25.29 -12.19
C THR A 82 6.25 26.26 -11.87
N LYS A 83 4.99 25.90 -12.22
CA LYS A 83 3.82 26.74 -11.89
C LYS A 83 3.55 26.82 -10.38
N LEU A 84 3.83 25.76 -9.62
CA LEU A 84 3.69 25.76 -8.15
C LEU A 84 4.71 26.70 -7.52
N ASN A 85 5.98 26.65 -7.93
CA ASN A 85 7.04 27.54 -7.44
C ASN A 85 6.73 29.02 -7.67
N LEU A 86 5.96 29.36 -8.72
CA LEU A 86 5.50 30.73 -8.95
C LEU A 86 4.35 31.18 -8.02
N LYS A 87 3.72 30.22 -7.33
CA LYS A 87 2.61 30.49 -6.40
C LYS A 87 3.02 30.45 -4.92
N MET A 88 4.22 29.98 -4.65
CA MET A 88 4.74 29.85 -3.30
C MET A 88 5.84 30.87 -3.03
N PRO A 89 5.87 31.48 -1.84
CA PRO A 89 6.90 32.43 -1.47
C PRO A 89 8.27 31.77 -1.22
N SER A 90 8.28 30.44 -1.01
CA SER A 90 9.48 29.64 -0.75
C SER A 90 9.74 28.62 -1.88
N GLN A 91 10.99 28.22 -2.05
CA GLN A 91 11.36 27.16 -2.99
C GLN A 91 10.93 25.80 -2.46
N ASP A 92 10.17 25.03 -3.28
CA ASP A 92 9.74 23.67 -2.93
C ASP A 92 10.93 22.71 -2.84
N VAL A 93 11.04 22.03 -1.70
CA VAL A 93 11.95 20.91 -1.47
C VAL A 93 11.13 19.63 -1.34
N ILE A 94 11.29 18.72 -2.30
CA ILE A 94 10.51 17.48 -2.38
C ILE A 94 11.18 16.29 -1.68
N GLY A 95 12.38 16.47 -1.14
CA GLY A 95 13.13 15.38 -0.49
C GLY A 95 12.48 14.78 0.76
N GLN A 96 11.41 15.40 1.28
CA GLN A 96 10.67 14.94 2.45
C GLN A 96 9.27 14.40 2.10
N VAL A 97 8.98 14.17 0.83
CA VAL A 97 7.72 13.55 0.40
C VAL A 97 7.58 12.17 1.02
N ARG A 98 6.49 11.94 1.76
CA ARG A 98 6.17 10.69 2.43
C ARG A 98 5.02 9.93 1.79
N VAL A 99 4.07 10.67 1.17
CA VAL A 99 2.88 10.06 0.56
C VAL A 99 2.56 10.73 -0.77
N VAL A 100 2.18 9.89 -1.76
CA VAL A 100 1.68 10.32 -3.07
C VAL A 100 0.31 9.71 -3.29
N VAL A 101 -0.67 10.54 -3.60
CA VAL A 101 -2.05 10.14 -3.83
C VAL A 101 -2.43 10.37 -5.29
N TYR A 102 -2.94 9.34 -5.96
CA TYR A 102 -3.43 9.43 -7.34
C TYR A 102 -4.96 9.44 -7.34
N GLY A 103 -5.58 10.34 -8.09
CA GLY A 103 -7.03 10.34 -8.30
C GLY A 103 -7.50 9.09 -9.04
N GLU A 104 -8.70 8.60 -8.73
CA GLU A 104 -9.25 7.34 -9.27
C GLU A 104 -9.30 7.33 -10.80
N SER A 105 -9.72 8.43 -11.44
CA SER A 105 -9.77 8.50 -12.91
C SER A 105 -8.40 8.38 -13.56
N LEU A 106 -7.38 8.99 -12.94
CA LEU A 106 -6.00 8.89 -13.38
C LEU A 106 -5.47 7.47 -13.18
N ALA A 107 -5.75 6.85 -12.02
CA ALA A 107 -5.31 5.49 -11.72
C ALA A 107 -5.91 4.45 -12.68
N LYS A 108 -7.14 4.63 -13.14
CA LYS A 108 -7.76 3.77 -14.17
C LYS A 108 -7.09 3.89 -15.55
N LYS A 109 -6.44 5.01 -15.84
CA LYS A 109 -5.72 5.22 -17.11
C LYS A 109 -4.27 4.77 -17.08
N GLY A 110 -3.67 4.71 -15.89
CA GLY A 110 -2.31 4.32 -15.64
C GLY A 110 -1.48 5.41 -14.94
N ILE A 111 -0.61 4.99 -14.04
CA ILE A 111 0.17 5.88 -13.19
C ILE A 111 1.68 5.76 -13.37
N ILE A 112 2.14 4.83 -14.22
CA ILE A 112 3.58 4.51 -14.33
C ILE A 112 4.43 5.72 -14.72
N ASN A 113 3.97 6.55 -15.66
CA ASN A 113 4.73 7.72 -16.10
C ASN A 113 5.00 8.73 -14.97
N LEU A 114 4.03 8.91 -14.06
CA LEU A 114 4.19 9.78 -12.89
C LEU A 114 5.04 9.12 -11.83
N THR A 115 4.84 7.83 -11.60
CA THR A 115 5.59 7.02 -10.63
C THR A 115 7.06 6.90 -11.02
N ASP A 116 7.36 6.69 -12.30
CA ASP A 116 8.72 6.68 -12.85
C ASP A 116 9.41 8.05 -12.71
N THR A 117 8.64 9.14 -12.85
CA THR A 117 9.18 10.50 -12.60
C THR A 117 9.60 10.68 -11.14
N LEU A 118 8.84 10.09 -10.17
CA LEU A 118 9.21 10.12 -8.76
C LEU A 118 10.49 9.31 -8.50
N GLN A 119 10.63 8.13 -9.12
CA GLN A 119 11.82 7.30 -8.98
C GLN A 119 13.09 7.96 -9.54
N ARG A 120 12.96 8.70 -10.64
CA ARG A 120 14.10 9.40 -11.29
C ARG A 120 14.51 10.67 -10.58
N ASP A 121 13.71 11.17 -9.67
CA ASP A 121 14.06 12.35 -8.88
C ASP A 121 14.94 11.93 -7.70
N SER A 122 16.21 12.32 -7.74
CA SER A 122 17.20 11.96 -6.73
C SER A 122 16.91 12.51 -5.33
N GLU A 123 16.02 13.49 -5.23
CA GLU A 123 15.59 14.04 -3.94
C GLU A 123 14.51 13.17 -3.28
N ILE A 124 13.79 12.32 -4.04
CA ILE A 124 12.69 11.50 -3.54
C ILE A 124 13.19 10.12 -3.12
N GLY A 125 12.93 9.76 -1.87
CA GLY A 125 13.25 8.41 -1.34
C GLY A 125 12.32 7.33 -1.91
N THR A 126 12.78 6.08 -1.93
CA THR A 126 11.98 4.93 -2.41
C THR A 126 10.93 4.43 -1.43
N ASN A 127 10.95 4.93 -0.19
CA ASN A 127 10.01 4.56 0.88
C ASN A 127 8.74 5.44 0.90
N VAL A 128 8.54 6.27 -0.12
CA VAL A 128 7.31 7.04 -0.29
C VAL A 128 6.13 6.09 -0.46
N TYR A 129 5.06 6.32 0.29
CA TYR A 129 3.83 5.54 0.16
C TYR A 129 2.96 6.07 -0.97
N LEU A 130 2.41 5.15 -1.75
CA LEU A 130 1.48 5.43 -2.84
C LEU A 130 0.06 5.05 -2.40
N ALA A 131 -0.94 5.84 -2.81
CA ALA A 131 -2.34 5.58 -2.53
C ALA A 131 -3.22 6.05 -3.69
N ILE A 132 -4.42 5.48 -3.79
CA ILE A 132 -5.46 5.91 -4.74
C ILE A 132 -6.56 6.62 -3.95
N ALA A 133 -7.02 7.77 -4.44
CA ALA A 133 -8.15 8.50 -3.88
C ALA A 133 -9.47 8.04 -4.50
N SER A 134 -10.51 7.84 -3.70
CA SER A 134 -11.88 7.80 -4.19
C SER A 134 -12.25 9.17 -4.75
N GLY A 135 -12.44 9.26 -6.07
CA GLY A 135 -12.57 10.53 -6.78
C GLY A 135 -11.23 11.21 -7.01
N SER A 136 -11.02 12.41 -6.47
CA SER A 136 -9.80 13.19 -6.72
C SER A 136 -8.84 13.19 -5.53
N ALA A 137 -7.54 13.16 -5.83
CA ALA A 137 -6.48 13.32 -4.85
C ALA A 137 -6.60 14.68 -4.14
N LYS A 138 -6.94 15.74 -4.89
CA LYS A 138 -7.20 17.08 -4.34
C LYS A 138 -8.27 17.05 -3.25
N SER A 139 -9.35 16.28 -3.43
CA SER A 139 -10.42 16.15 -2.43
C SER A 139 -9.91 15.54 -1.14
N ILE A 140 -9.14 14.44 -1.23
CA ILE A 140 -8.51 13.80 -0.06
C ILE A 140 -7.57 14.77 0.66
N MET A 141 -6.65 15.39 -0.07
CA MET A 141 -5.67 16.32 0.49
C MET A 141 -6.30 17.61 1.05
N SER A 142 -7.53 17.92 0.63
CA SER A 142 -8.29 19.07 1.11
C SER A 142 -9.22 18.75 2.28
N ALA A 143 -9.23 17.50 2.74
CA ALA A 143 -10.00 17.15 3.93
C ALA A 143 -9.39 17.77 5.19
N SER A 144 -10.19 17.90 6.23
CA SER A 144 -9.71 18.19 7.59
C SER A 144 -9.50 16.87 8.33
N ASN A 145 -8.61 16.87 9.30
CA ASN A 145 -8.49 15.81 10.30
C ASN A 145 -8.74 16.40 11.70
N LYS A 146 -9.00 15.55 12.66
CA LYS A 146 -9.23 15.94 14.05
C LYS A 146 -7.95 16.04 14.88
N GLN A 147 -6.82 15.69 14.27
CA GLN A 147 -5.52 15.67 14.93
C GLN A 147 -4.79 16.98 14.61
N ASP A 148 -3.94 17.41 15.51
CA ASP A 148 -3.12 18.62 15.34
C ASP A 148 -1.88 18.30 14.48
N MET A 149 -2.15 17.84 13.24
CA MET A 149 -1.14 17.53 12.24
C MET A 149 -1.62 17.87 10.83
N SER A 150 -0.69 18.04 9.89
CA SER A 150 -1.05 18.25 8.49
C SER A 150 -1.75 17.04 7.89
N MET A 151 -2.58 17.24 6.86
CA MET A 151 -3.20 16.13 6.14
C MET A 151 -2.14 15.19 5.50
N GLY A 152 -0.98 15.71 5.11
CA GLY A 152 0.12 14.90 4.57
C GLY A 152 0.67 13.91 5.60
N GLU A 153 0.91 14.38 6.82
CA GLU A 153 1.34 13.52 7.94
C GLU A 153 0.25 12.55 8.35
N PHE A 154 -0.99 13.02 8.44
CA PHE A 154 -2.12 12.15 8.77
C PHE A 154 -2.24 10.98 7.79
N LEU A 155 -2.16 11.23 6.49
CA LEU A 155 -2.22 10.17 5.47
C LEU A 155 -1.05 9.20 5.58
N PHE A 156 0.15 9.71 5.83
CA PHE A 156 1.32 8.87 6.03
C PHE A 156 1.15 7.95 7.25
N GLU A 157 0.76 8.49 8.41
CA GLU A 157 0.58 7.71 9.63
C GLU A 157 -0.58 6.72 9.52
N LEU A 158 -1.69 7.10 8.87
CA LEU A 158 -2.81 6.24 8.59
C LEU A 158 -2.38 5.00 7.78
N ILE A 159 -1.62 5.20 6.70
CA ILE A 159 -1.14 4.12 5.85
C ILE A 159 -0.11 3.28 6.60
N ARG A 160 0.85 3.90 7.28
CA ARG A 160 1.92 3.23 8.04
C ARG A 160 1.36 2.32 9.14
N LYS A 161 0.35 2.79 9.89
CA LYS A 161 -0.32 1.98 10.91
C LYS A 161 -0.98 0.74 10.27
N ASN A 162 -1.71 0.93 9.17
CA ASN A 162 -2.43 -0.15 8.51
C ASN A 162 -1.53 -1.10 7.71
N GLU A 163 -0.34 -0.66 7.27
CA GLU A 163 0.70 -1.56 6.77
C GLU A 163 1.21 -2.48 7.88
N LYS A 164 1.47 -1.94 9.07
CA LYS A 164 2.08 -2.66 10.19
C LYS A 164 1.10 -3.62 10.88
N TYR A 165 -0.11 -3.17 11.17
CA TYR A 165 -1.08 -3.89 12.01
C TYR A 165 -2.41 -4.20 11.31
N GLY A 166 -2.67 -3.61 10.17
CA GLY A 166 -3.91 -3.78 9.43
C GLY A 166 -3.73 -4.60 8.15
N VAL A 167 -4.66 -4.39 7.23
CA VAL A 167 -4.83 -5.19 6.02
C VAL A 167 -4.08 -4.67 4.78
N VAL A 168 -3.29 -3.61 4.90
CA VAL A 168 -2.58 -3.00 3.77
C VAL A 168 -1.25 -3.69 3.55
N PRO A 169 -0.98 -4.32 2.38
CA PRO A 169 0.38 -4.70 1.98
C PRO A 169 1.25 -3.45 1.80
N SER A 170 2.58 -3.62 1.78
CA SER A 170 3.48 -2.46 1.63
C SER A 170 3.16 -1.64 0.37
N PRO A 171 2.73 -0.38 0.51
CA PRO A 171 2.39 0.48 -0.62
C PRO A 171 3.55 1.39 -1.02
N SER A 172 4.79 1.03 -0.68
CA SER A 172 5.95 1.85 -1.01
C SER A 172 6.19 1.94 -2.51
N LEU A 173 6.76 3.06 -2.95
CA LEU A 173 7.20 3.28 -4.33
C LEU A 173 8.08 2.12 -4.83
N HIS A 174 9.00 1.66 -3.98
CA HIS A 174 9.85 0.51 -4.29
C HIS A 174 9.04 -0.76 -4.55
N TYR A 175 8.08 -1.07 -3.67
CA TYR A 175 7.25 -2.27 -3.82
C TYR A 175 6.34 -2.21 -5.04
N PHE A 176 5.75 -1.04 -5.33
CA PHE A 176 4.95 -0.81 -6.53
C PHE A 176 5.77 -1.09 -7.79
N LEU A 177 6.94 -0.45 -7.93
CA LEU A 177 7.81 -0.63 -9.10
C LEU A 177 8.36 -2.06 -9.21
N SER A 178 8.75 -2.66 -8.07
CA SER A 178 9.17 -4.06 -8.04
C SER A 178 8.06 -5.01 -8.52
N SER A 179 6.80 -4.73 -8.18
CA SER A 179 5.66 -5.54 -8.64
C SER A 179 5.35 -5.27 -10.10
N TYR A 180 5.36 -4.02 -10.54
CA TYR A 180 5.11 -3.61 -11.91
C TYR A 180 6.10 -4.22 -12.92
N TYR A 181 7.40 -4.20 -12.60
CA TYR A 181 8.43 -4.76 -13.48
C TYR A 181 8.57 -6.29 -13.37
N ARG A 182 7.93 -6.91 -12.41
CA ARG A 182 8.01 -8.36 -12.19
C ARG A 182 6.91 -9.08 -12.97
N ILE A 183 7.30 -9.92 -13.93
CA ILE A 183 6.34 -10.80 -14.63
C ILE A 183 5.62 -11.70 -13.62
N GLY A 184 4.29 -11.72 -13.71
CA GLY A 184 3.44 -12.54 -12.87
C GLY A 184 3.25 -12.00 -11.45
N LYS A 185 3.27 -10.67 -11.31
CA LYS A 185 2.86 -9.99 -10.08
C LYS A 185 2.33 -8.59 -10.42
N ASP A 186 1.18 -8.24 -9.86
CA ASP A 186 0.58 -6.92 -10.01
C ASP A 186 0.60 -6.15 -8.67
N PRO A 187 0.71 -4.82 -8.69
CA PRO A 187 0.68 -4.01 -7.46
C PRO A 187 -0.72 -3.94 -6.85
N VAL A 188 -0.77 -3.64 -5.54
CA VAL A 188 -1.96 -3.19 -4.84
C VAL A 188 -1.64 -1.94 -4.05
N LEU A 189 -2.60 -1.03 -3.95
CA LEU A 189 -2.44 0.24 -3.26
C LEU A 189 -3.63 0.50 -2.32
N PRO A 190 -3.46 1.18 -1.18
CA PRO A 190 -4.55 1.58 -0.34
C PRO A 190 -5.48 2.54 -1.10
N PHE A 191 -6.79 2.31 -0.97
CA PHE A 191 -7.84 3.14 -1.56
C PHE A 191 -8.46 4.02 -0.49
N LEU A 192 -8.14 5.31 -0.56
CA LEU A 192 -8.55 6.32 0.40
C LEU A 192 -9.92 6.87 0.05
N LYS A 193 -10.78 7.00 1.05
CA LYS A 193 -12.11 7.61 0.92
C LYS A 193 -12.25 8.76 1.91
N ARG A 194 -12.76 9.89 1.41
CA ARG A 194 -13.16 11.01 2.24
C ARG A 194 -14.58 10.79 2.72
N GLY A 195 -14.75 10.68 4.02
CA GLY A 195 -16.04 10.76 4.70
C GLY A 195 -16.44 12.21 5.00
N ASN A 196 -17.49 12.39 5.77
CA ASN A 196 -17.97 13.73 6.14
C ASN A 196 -16.98 14.50 7.02
N ARG A 197 -16.22 13.81 7.86
CA ARG A 197 -15.34 14.44 8.87
C ARG A 197 -13.92 13.90 8.89
N GLU A 198 -13.62 12.87 8.11
CA GLU A 198 -12.31 12.21 8.14
C GLU A 198 -12.00 11.49 6.82
N VAL A 199 -10.72 11.14 6.65
CA VAL A 199 -10.24 10.27 5.58
C VAL A 199 -9.91 8.91 6.17
N SER A 200 -10.32 7.84 5.50
CA SER A 200 -10.05 6.46 5.90
C SER A 200 -9.52 5.64 4.72
N ILE A 201 -8.88 4.51 5.01
CA ILE A 201 -8.61 3.45 4.04
C ILE A 201 -9.89 2.63 3.92
N ALA A 202 -10.61 2.80 2.82
CA ALA A 202 -11.88 2.11 2.62
C ALA A 202 -11.71 0.71 2.00
N SER A 203 -10.58 0.46 1.32
CA SER A 203 -10.31 -0.80 0.64
C SER A 203 -8.89 -0.81 0.06
N LEU A 204 -8.54 -1.87 -0.69
CA LEU A 204 -7.35 -1.92 -1.52
C LEU A 204 -7.74 -1.80 -3.00
N ALA A 205 -7.05 -0.94 -3.73
CA ALA A 205 -7.13 -0.86 -5.18
C ALA A 205 -6.29 -1.98 -5.80
N LEU A 206 -6.93 -2.80 -6.63
CA LEU A 206 -6.27 -3.82 -7.44
C LEU A 206 -5.76 -3.18 -8.72
N MET A 207 -4.49 -3.37 -9.00
CA MET A 207 -3.87 -2.89 -10.23
C MET A 207 -3.67 -4.06 -11.21
N LYS A 208 -3.77 -3.77 -12.49
CA LYS A 208 -3.21 -4.61 -13.56
C LYS A 208 -2.08 -3.79 -14.18
N GLU A 209 -0.85 -4.25 -13.97
CA GLU A 209 0.32 -3.42 -14.25
C GLU A 209 0.21 -2.07 -13.48
N ASP A 210 0.03 -0.95 -14.17
CA ASP A 210 -0.08 0.39 -13.60
C ASP A 210 -1.51 0.96 -13.57
N ARG A 211 -2.53 0.16 -13.98
CA ARG A 211 -3.92 0.60 -14.09
C ARG A 211 -4.80 -0.04 -13.03
N MET A 212 -5.61 0.78 -12.38
CA MET A 212 -6.61 0.28 -11.44
C MET A 212 -7.71 -0.45 -12.18
N VAL A 213 -7.93 -1.75 -11.83
CA VAL A 213 -8.94 -2.61 -12.44
C VAL A 213 -10.07 -3.01 -11.50
N GLY A 214 -9.91 -2.82 -10.20
CA GLY A 214 -10.92 -3.16 -9.21
C GLY A 214 -10.55 -2.68 -7.81
N LYS A 215 -11.40 -3.04 -6.85
CA LYS A 215 -11.20 -2.78 -5.42
C LYS A 215 -11.58 -4.04 -4.64
N LEU A 216 -10.92 -4.31 -3.54
CA LEU A 216 -11.28 -5.35 -2.59
C LEU A 216 -12.23 -4.79 -1.52
N ASN A 217 -13.10 -5.64 -0.96
CA ASN A 217 -13.79 -5.32 0.28
C ASN A 217 -12.86 -5.58 1.48
N GLU A 218 -13.35 -5.37 2.70
CA GLU A 218 -12.55 -5.49 3.93
C GLU A 218 -12.04 -6.91 4.15
N ASP A 219 -12.93 -7.91 4.03
CA ASP A 219 -12.58 -9.33 4.18
C ASP A 219 -11.56 -9.77 3.13
N GLU A 220 -11.77 -9.39 1.87
CA GLU A 220 -10.85 -9.69 0.79
C GLU A 220 -9.46 -9.05 1.00
N CYS A 221 -9.38 -7.88 1.66
CA CYS A 221 -8.10 -7.26 2.02
C CYS A 221 -7.33 -8.13 3.02
N PHE A 222 -8.01 -8.66 4.05
CA PHE A 222 -7.42 -9.62 4.99
C PHE A 222 -6.93 -10.88 4.27
N LEU A 223 -7.78 -11.49 3.44
CA LEU A 223 -7.46 -12.70 2.69
C LEU A 223 -6.26 -12.49 1.76
N LEU A 224 -6.24 -11.40 1.01
CA LEU A 224 -5.13 -11.08 0.13
C LEU A 224 -3.82 -10.96 0.91
N LYS A 225 -3.79 -10.11 1.95
CA LYS A 225 -2.56 -9.88 2.72
C LYS A 225 -2.08 -11.15 3.40
N SER A 226 -2.98 -11.95 3.99
CA SER A 226 -2.62 -13.22 4.63
C SER A 226 -2.09 -14.27 3.64
N THR A 227 -2.48 -14.23 2.35
CA THR A 227 -1.88 -15.07 1.31
C THR A 227 -0.44 -14.65 0.98
N MET A 228 -0.12 -13.36 1.06
CA MET A 228 1.17 -12.82 0.63
C MET A 228 2.33 -13.12 1.60
N GLY A 229 2.06 -13.65 2.81
CA GLY A 229 3.11 -13.97 3.78
C GLY A 229 2.61 -14.17 5.19
N ASN A 230 3.53 -14.00 6.14
CA ASN A 230 3.26 -14.11 7.57
C ASN A 230 2.98 -12.73 8.13
N TYR A 231 1.78 -12.52 8.65
CA TYR A 231 1.32 -11.22 9.13
C TYR A 231 0.63 -11.30 10.48
N HIS A 232 0.53 -10.14 11.13
CA HIS A 232 -0.27 -9.93 12.32
C HIS A 232 -1.40 -8.98 11.97
N PHE A 233 -2.61 -9.27 12.46
CA PHE A 233 -3.78 -8.43 12.30
C PHE A 233 -4.42 -8.19 13.66
N ASP A 234 -5.01 -7.00 13.83
CA ASP A 234 -5.64 -6.63 15.09
C ASP A 234 -6.90 -7.45 15.34
N SER A 235 -7.79 -7.51 14.35
CA SER A 235 -9.08 -8.19 14.46
C SER A 235 -9.62 -8.67 13.11
N LEU A 236 -10.52 -9.67 13.17
CA LEU A 236 -11.31 -10.17 12.05
C LEU A 236 -12.67 -10.62 12.61
N GLU A 237 -13.76 -10.15 12.01
CA GLU A 237 -15.09 -10.66 12.25
C GLU A 237 -15.49 -11.65 11.16
N LEU A 238 -16.06 -12.78 11.53
CA LEU A 238 -16.53 -13.82 10.62
C LEU A 238 -17.98 -14.16 10.89
N ALA A 239 -18.77 -14.24 9.82
CA ALA A 239 -20.12 -14.76 9.85
C ALA A 239 -20.12 -16.26 9.51
N LEU A 240 -20.40 -17.10 10.48
CA LEU A 240 -20.41 -18.56 10.36
C LEU A 240 -21.85 -19.07 10.21
N SER A 241 -22.05 -20.07 9.36
CA SER A 241 -23.32 -20.76 9.20
C SER A 241 -23.26 -22.09 9.96
N LEU A 242 -23.56 -22.08 11.25
CA LEU A 242 -23.69 -23.35 12.03
C LEU A 242 -24.92 -24.12 11.55
N LYS A 243 -24.74 -25.32 11.02
CA LYS A 243 -25.82 -26.26 10.84
C LYS A 243 -26.17 -26.80 12.21
N HIS A 244 -27.24 -26.29 12.81
CA HIS A 244 -27.78 -26.91 14.03
C HIS A 244 -28.43 -28.22 13.70
N ASP A 245 -27.96 -29.29 14.33
CA ASP A 245 -28.60 -30.63 14.30
C ASP A 245 -29.95 -30.67 15.04
N LYS A 246 -30.49 -29.54 15.46
CA LYS A 246 -31.79 -29.44 16.14
C LYS A 246 -32.84 -28.84 15.21
N PRO A 247 -33.87 -29.62 14.80
CA PRO A 247 -34.88 -29.20 13.83
C PRO A 247 -35.87 -28.13 14.35
N GLU A 248 -35.75 -27.66 15.58
CA GLU A 248 -36.72 -26.77 16.22
C GLU A 248 -36.36 -25.31 16.25
N LEU A 249 -35.18 -24.94 15.71
CA LEU A 249 -34.79 -23.54 15.61
C LEU A 249 -34.88 -23.06 14.16
N PRO A 250 -35.49 -21.86 13.91
CA PRO A 250 -35.57 -21.31 12.55
C PRO A 250 -34.15 -21.14 11.97
N ALA A 251 -34.05 -21.25 10.62
CA ALA A 251 -32.82 -21.08 9.88
C ALA A 251 -32.11 -19.80 10.36
N ILE A 252 -31.05 -20.01 11.11
CA ILE A 252 -30.50 -19.03 12.03
C ILE A 252 -29.76 -17.95 11.26
N SER A 253 -29.92 -16.70 11.73
CA SER A 253 -28.99 -15.62 11.50
C SER A 253 -27.56 -16.14 11.63
N PRO A 254 -26.62 -15.70 10.73
CA PRO A 254 -25.26 -16.18 10.83
C PRO A 254 -24.69 -15.87 12.22
N LEU A 255 -24.00 -16.85 12.81
CA LEU A 255 -23.25 -16.69 14.04
C LEU A 255 -22.05 -15.80 13.76
N PHE A 256 -21.90 -14.70 14.45
CA PHE A 256 -20.73 -13.84 14.33
C PHE A 256 -19.70 -14.21 15.40
N ILE A 257 -18.44 -14.34 14.97
CA ILE A 257 -17.29 -14.47 15.86
C ILE A 257 -16.28 -13.37 15.57
N THR A 258 -15.66 -12.82 16.62
CA THR A 258 -14.56 -11.86 16.49
C THR A 258 -13.28 -12.49 17.00
N LEU A 259 -12.30 -12.58 16.12
CA LEU A 259 -10.94 -12.98 16.43
C LEU A 259 -10.07 -11.73 16.63
N THR A 260 -9.15 -11.78 17.60
CA THR A 260 -8.16 -10.72 17.85
C THR A 260 -6.77 -11.31 17.97
N ASN A 261 -5.73 -10.45 17.93
CA ASN A 261 -4.32 -10.86 17.98
C ASN A 261 -3.98 -11.96 16.96
N ILE A 262 -4.46 -11.77 15.73
CA ILE A 262 -4.41 -12.79 14.70
C ILE A 262 -3.00 -12.88 14.13
N ARG A 263 -2.49 -14.10 14.04
CA ARG A 263 -1.24 -14.43 13.35
C ARG A 263 -1.55 -15.35 12.19
N THR A 264 -1.09 -14.98 11.02
CA THR A 264 -1.23 -15.80 9.82
C THR A 264 0.13 -16.29 9.34
N SER A 265 0.16 -17.49 8.78
CA SER A 265 1.30 -17.99 8.02
C SER A 265 0.83 -18.58 6.71
N SER A 266 1.52 -18.27 5.63
CA SER A 266 1.18 -18.71 4.28
C SER A 266 2.32 -19.47 3.64
N ARG A 267 1.99 -20.55 2.92
CA ARG A 267 2.90 -21.27 2.05
C ARG A 267 2.22 -21.64 0.76
N ILE A 268 2.82 -21.21 -0.35
CA ILE A 268 2.32 -21.50 -1.70
C ILE A 268 3.31 -22.39 -2.41
N ARG A 269 2.83 -23.46 -3.06
CA ARG A 269 3.63 -24.39 -3.86
C ARG A 269 2.96 -24.62 -5.20
N LEU A 270 3.76 -24.66 -6.25
CA LEU A 270 3.32 -25.15 -7.57
C LEU A 270 3.36 -26.68 -7.55
N VAL A 271 2.23 -27.32 -7.88
CA VAL A 271 2.08 -28.79 -7.91
C VAL A 271 1.71 -29.33 -9.30
N GLY A 272 1.35 -28.47 -10.26
CA GLY A 272 1.11 -28.82 -11.67
C GLY A 272 1.68 -27.71 -12.55
N GLN A 273 2.37 -28.08 -13.65
CA GLN A 273 3.11 -27.11 -14.48
C GLN A 273 2.40 -26.74 -15.78
N ASP A 274 1.85 -27.70 -16.53
CA ASP A 274 1.22 -27.46 -17.82
C ASP A 274 -0.05 -26.62 -17.71
N ASP A 275 -0.99 -27.05 -16.86
CA ASP A 275 -2.06 -26.21 -16.29
C ASP A 275 -1.67 -25.89 -14.85
N PRO A 276 -1.26 -24.65 -14.54
CA PRO A 276 -0.73 -24.33 -13.23
C PRO A 276 -1.71 -24.68 -12.10
N VAL A 277 -1.27 -25.53 -11.19
CA VAL A 277 -2.01 -25.85 -9.94
C VAL A 277 -1.18 -25.41 -8.77
N PHE A 278 -1.73 -24.50 -7.97
CA PHE A 278 -1.11 -24.01 -6.75
C PHE A 278 -1.77 -24.62 -5.52
N GLU A 279 -0.96 -25.19 -4.64
CA GLU A 279 -1.37 -25.54 -3.29
C GLU A 279 -1.09 -24.35 -2.38
N VAL A 280 -2.15 -23.80 -1.78
CA VAL A 280 -2.11 -22.63 -0.91
C VAL A 280 -2.48 -23.06 0.49
N ARG A 281 -1.51 -23.13 1.40
CA ARG A 281 -1.72 -23.44 2.82
C ARG A 281 -1.65 -22.20 3.65
N ILE A 282 -2.71 -21.93 4.41
CA ILE A 282 -2.77 -20.79 5.32
C ILE A 282 -3.19 -21.27 6.71
N ARG A 283 -2.45 -20.85 7.72
CA ARG A 283 -2.79 -21.06 9.12
C ARG A 283 -3.15 -19.71 9.73
N VAL A 284 -4.28 -19.68 10.41
CA VAL A 284 -4.83 -18.49 11.07
C VAL A 284 -4.95 -18.82 12.56
N ASN A 285 -4.11 -18.22 13.38
CA ASN A 285 -4.16 -18.37 14.83
C ASN A 285 -4.64 -17.06 15.44
N GLY A 286 -5.68 -17.08 16.25
CA GLY A 286 -6.25 -15.88 16.86
C GLY A 286 -6.90 -16.19 18.20
N GLN A 287 -7.12 -15.13 18.98
CA GLN A 287 -7.88 -15.23 20.22
C GLN A 287 -9.37 -15.02 19.91
N LEU A 288 -10.22 -15.97 20.29
CA LEU A 288 -11.66 -15.81 20.21
C LEU A 288 -12.10 -14.82 21.30
N LYS A 289 -12.50 -13.61 20.88
CA LYS A 289 -12.81 -12.50 21.77
C LYS A 289 -14.29 -12.35 22.03
N GLU A 290 -15.11 -12.58 21.01
CA GLU A 290 -16.54 -12.36 21.06
C GLU A 290 -17.29 -13.37 20.20
N ILE A 291 -18.46 -13.79 20.65
CA ILE A 291 -19.41 -14.64 19.94
C ILE A 291 -20.78 -14.03 20.12
N SER A 292 -21.56 -13.92 19.05
CA SER A 292 -22.90 -13.30 19.09
C SER A 292 -23.95 -14.13 19.81
N GLU A 293 -23.70 -15.41 20.11
CA GLU A 293 -24.61 -16.34 20.79
C GLU A 293 -23.91 -17.06 21.94
N GLN A 294 -24.70 -17.53 22.91
CA GLN A 294 -24.16 -18.32 24.04
C GLN A 294 -23.81 -19.73 23.59
N ILE A 295 -22.52 -20.03 23.51
CA ILE A 295 -21.95 -21.34 23.23
C ILE A 295 -21.12 -21.77 24.43
N ASN A 296 -21.27 -23.04 24.88
CA ASN A 296 -20.46 -23.55 25.98
C ASN A 296 -19.05 -23.91 25.52
N LEU A 297 -18.15 -22.95 25.70
CA LEU A 297 -16.74 -23.08 25.27
C LEU A 297 -15.87 -23.89 26.24
N GLU A 298 -16.40 -24.38 27.36
CA GLU A 298 -15.70 -25.34 28.23
C GLU A 298 -15.55 -26.72 27.57
N LYS A 299 -16.43 -27.02 26.61
CA LYS A 299 -16.38 -28.27 25.86
C LYS A 299 -15.46 -28.13 24.66
N GLY A 300 -14.32 -28.77 24.64
CA GLY A 300 -13.37 -28.80 23.52
C GLY A 300 -13.99 -29.22 22.17
N ALA A 301 -15.09 -30.00 22.20
CA ALA A 301 -15.82 -30.39 20.99
C ALA A 301 -16.49 -29.20 20.28
N GLU A 302 -17.02 -28.23 21.04
CA GLU A 302 -17.67 -27.04 20.49
C GLU A 302 -16.64 -26.07 19.90
N ILE A 303 -15.48 -25.91 20.58
CA ILE A 303 -14.35 -25.13 20.05
C ILE A 303 -13.88 -25.71 18.70
N ASN A 304 -13.64 -27.04 18.67
CA ASN A 304 -13.22 -27.72 17.44
C ASN A 304 -14.26 -27.60 16.30
N ALA A 305 -15.55 -27.54 16.64
CA ALA A 305 -16.61 -27.32 15.66
C ALA A 305 -16.55 -25.90 15.09
N LEU A 306 -16.40 -24.89 15.95
CA LEU A 306 -16.22 -23.49 15.51
C LEU A 306 -14.98 -23.29 14.65
N GLU A 307 -13.85 -23.90 15.01
CA GLU A 307 -12.61 -23.83 14.21
C GLU A 307 -12.78 -24.48 12.83
N ARG A 308 -13.51 -25.62 12.75
CA ARG A 308 -13.82 -26.25 11.45
C ARG A 308 -14.72 -25.37 10.59
N GLU A 309 -15.77 -24.78 11.15
CA GLU A 309 -16.68 -23.89 10.43
C GLU A 309 -15.96 -22.62 9.98
N ALA A 310 -15.13 -22.01 10.84
CA ALA A 310 -14.30 -20.86 10.49
C ALA A 310 -13.31 -21.20 9.37
N SER A 311 -12.69 -22.39 9.41
CA SER A 311 -11.78 -22.85 8.36
C SER A 311 -12.52 -23.08 7.04
N ALA A 312 -13.70 -23.67 7.07
CA ALA A 312 -14.55 -23.88 5.89
C ALA A 312 -15.00 -22.54 5.28
N LYS A 313 -15.46 -21.60 6.12
CA LYS A 313 -15.89 -20.26 5.65
C LYS A 313 -14.74 -19.47 5.03
N ILE A 314 -13.59 -19.45 5.66
CA ILE A 314 -12.41 -18.77 5.10
C ILE A 314 -11.97 -19.45 3.80
N THR A 315 -12.07 -20.78 3.67
CA THR A 315 -11.77 -21.50 2.42
C THR A 315 -12.67 -21.03 1.28
N GLU A 316 -13.99 -20.97 1.51
CA GLU A 316 -14.96 -20.44 0.55
C GLU A 316 -14.59 -19.02 0.09
N LEU A 317 -14.29 -18.12 1.04
CA LEU A 317 -13.92 -16.75 0.75
C LEU A 317 -12.62 -16.66 -0.08
N TYR A 318 -11.64 -17.55 0.13
CA TYR A 318 -10.44 -17.61 -0.70
C TYR A 318 -10.74 -18.05 -2.14
N GLU A 319 -11.61 -19.03 -2.32
CA GLU A 319 -12.03 -19.51 -3.66
C GLU A 319 -12.71 -18.37 -4.45
N GLU A 320 -13.59 -17.64 -3.78
CA GLU A 320 -14.25 -16.45 -4.35
C GLU A 320 -13.23 -15.37 -4.72
N LEU A 321 -12.29 -15.07 -3.81
CA LEU A 321 -11.23 -14.06 -4.04
C LEU A 321 -10.37 -14.44 -5.25
N TYR A 322 -9.83 -15.68 -5.30
CA TYR A 322 -8.98 -16.10 -6.40
C TYR A 322 -9.73 -16.10 -7.74
N GLY A 323 -10.97 -16.58 -7.76
CA GLY A 323 -11.83 -16.51 -8.93
C GLY A 323 -12.09 -15.07 -9.39
N ARG A 324 -12.26 -14.13 -8.46
CA ARG A 324 -12.40 -12.70 -8.78
C ARG A 324 -11.12 -12.09 -9.34
N LEU A 325 -9.96 -12.38 -8.74
CA LEU A 325 -8.66 -11.91 -9.24
C LEU A 325 -8.38 -12.42 -10.66
N GLN A 326 -8.71 -13.69 -10.94
CA GLN A 326 -8.59 -14.25 -12.29
C GLN A 326 -9.51 -13.56 -13.30
N ARG A 327 -10.77 -13.29 -12.93
CA ARG A 327 -11.71 -12.55 -13.82
C ARG A 327 -11.22 -11.13 -14.12
N LEU A 328 -10.61 -10.45 -13.16
CA LEU A 328 -10.01 -9.13 -13.33
C LEU A 328 -8.66 -9.18 -14.06
N GLY A 329 -8.06 -10.37 -14.21
CA GLY A 329 -6.76 -10.57 -14.84
C GLY A 329 -5.59 -9.99 -14.06
N THR A 330 -5.72 -9.83 -12.74
CA THR A 330 -4.69 -9.28 -11.86
C THR A 330 -4.14 -10.35 -10.91
N ASP A 331 -2.83 -10.37 -10.70
CA ASP A 331 -2.12 -11.31 -9.84
C ASP A 331 -1.35 -10.59 -8.72
N PRO A 332 -2.05 -10.03 -7.72
CA PRO A 332 -1.40 -9.30 -6.63
C PRO A 332 -0.62 -10.22 -5.68
N VAL A 333 -0.97 -11.50 -5.59
CA VAL A 333 -0.24 -12.49 -4.80
C VAL A 333 1.13 -12.79 -5.43
N GLY A 334 1.22 -12.80 -6.76
CA GLY A 334 2.43 -13.11 -7.48
C GLY A 334 2.57 -14.61 -7.77
N PHE A 335 1.48 -15.29 -8.06
CA PHE A 335 1.48 -16.70 -8.47
C PHE A 335 2.37 -16.94 -9.69
N GLY A 336 2.41 -15.98 -10.67
CA GLY A 336 3.30 -16.06 -11.82
C GLY A 336 4.77 -15.95 -11.45
N SER A 337 5.11 -15.17 -10.46
CA SER A 337 6.47 -15.14 -9.94
C SER A 337 6.87 -16.46 -9.27
N ILE A 338 5.93 -17.10 -8.57
CA ILE A 338 6.13 -18.43 -7.96
C ILE A 338 6.27 -19.48 -9.05
N TYR A 339 5.41 -19.45 -10.09
CA TYR A 339 5.52 -20.34 -11.25
C TYR A 339 6.89 -20.22 -11.90
N ARG A 340 7.29 -19.00 -12.26
CA ARG A 340 8.57 -18.72 -12.91
C ARG A 340 9.78 -19.26 -12.13
N SER A 341 9.79 -19.06 -10.80
CA SER A 341 10.86 -19.55 -9.93
C SER A 341 10.85 -21.06 -9.79
N SER A 342 9.68 -21.70 -9.75
CA SER A 342 9.52 -23.15 -9.58
C SER A 342 9.93 -23.93 -10.83
N VAL A 343 9.52 -23.44 -12.01
CA VAL A 343 9.83 -24.09 -13.30
C VAL A 343 11.21 -23.69 -13.83
N ARG A 344 11.88 -22.70 -13.17
CA ARG A 344 13.18 -22.14 -13.57
C ARG A 344 13.20 -21.65 -15.04
N THR A 345 12.04 -21.25 -15.57
CA THR A 345 11.96 -20.76 -16.95
C THR A 345 12.43 -19.31 -17.04
N LYS A 346 13.35 -19.05 -17.99
CA LYS A 346 13.83 -17.69 -18.28
C LYS A 346 12.96 -16.95 -19.29
N GLY A 347 12.09 -17.67 -20.00
CA GLY A 347 11.35 -17.17 -21.17
C GLY A 347 9.87 -16.86 -20.92
N LEU A 348 9.37 -16.90 -19.68
CA LEU A 348 7.97 -16.56 -19.40
C LEU A 348 7.72 -15.09 -19.71
N THR A 349 6.74 -14.80 -20.58
CA THR A 349 6.28 -13.45 -20.89
C THR A 349 5.00 -13.13 -20.13
N SER A 350 4.68 -11.84 -19.97
CA SER A 350 3.42 -11.41 -19.31
C SER A 350 2.19 -11.99 -20.01
N LYS A 351 2.15 -11.99 -21.38
CA LYS A 351 1.05 -12.56 -22.15
C LYS A 351 0.87 -14.07 -21.93
N GLN A 352 1.98 -14.81 -21.87
CA GLN A 352 1.93 -16.25 -21.56
C GLN A 352 1.39 -16.48 -20.16
N TRP A 353 1.89 -15.72 -19.17
CA TRP A 353 1.36 -15.83 -17.82
C TRP A 353 -0.13 -15.51 -17.74
N GLU A 354 -0.58 -14.44 -18.36
CA GLU A 354 -2.01 -14.08 -18.40
C GLU A 354 -2.90 -15.20 -18.93
N ALA A 355 -2.48 -15.85 -20.02
CA ALA A 355 -3.20 -16.99 -20.61
C ALA A 355 -3.23 -18.20 -19.65
N MET A 356 -2.11 -18.48 -18.96
CA MET A 356 -1.99 -19.56 -17.99
C MET A 356 -2.75 -19.26 -16.72
N TYR A 357 -2.69 -18.01 -16.20
CA TYR A 357 -3.36 -17.59 -14.99
C TYR A 357 -4.88 -17.76 -15.05
N LYS A 358 -5.48 -17.48 -16.20
CA LYS A 358 -6.93 -17.70 -16.42
C LYS A 358 -7.36 -19.16 -16.23
N ARG A 359 -6.45 -20.12 -16.44
CA ARG A 359 -6.68 -21.57 -16.30
C ARG A 359 -6.09 -22.15 -15.01
N ALA A 360 -5.33 -21.34 -14.28
CA ALA A 360 -4.70 -21.78 -13.05
C ALA A 360 -5.74 -22.24 -12.03
N ARG A 361 -5.42 -23.31 -11.30
CA ARG A 361 -6.28 -23.85 -10.22
C ARG A 361 -5.59 -23.65 -8.88
N PHE A 362 -6.40 -23.36 -7.86
CA PHE A 362 -5.94 -23.14 -6.50
C PHE A 362 -6.55 -24.23 -5.61
N ARG A 363 -5.69 -24.98 -4.91
CA ARG A 363 -6.07 -25.92 -3.87
C ARG A 363 -5.77 -25.27 -2.54
N THR A 364 -6.81 -24.85 -1.83
CA THR A 364 -6.71 -24.17 -0.54
C THR A 364 -6.76 -25.17 0.60
N ASP A 365 -5.81 -25.06 1.54
CA ASP A 365 -5.77 -25.81 2.80
C ASP A 365 -5.68 -24.77 3.94
N ILE A 366 -6.85 -24.42 4.48
CA ILE A 366 -6.98 -23.38 5.51
C ILE A 366 -7.21 -24.06 6.86
N LYS A 367 -6.48 -23.60 7.88
CA LYS A 367 -6.69 -24.04 9.25
C LYS A 367 -6.78 -22.81 10.16
N VAL A 368 -7.90 -22.71 10.88
CA VAL A 368 -8.11 -21.71 11.94
C VAL A 368 -7.94 -22.43 13.28
N GLU A 369 -7.19 -21.83 14.18
CA GLU A 369 -6.95 -22.32 15.55
C GLU A 369 -7.14 -21.16 16.53
N PHE A 370 -7.92 -21.41 17.59
CA PHE A 370 -8.13 -20.43 18.66
C PHE A 370 -7.09 -20.63 19.75
N THR A 371 -6.25 -19.63 19.99
CA THR A 371 -5.11 -19.72 20.93
C THR A 371 -5.49 -19.50 22.39
N ASN A 372 -6.53 -18.71 22.67
CA ASN A 372 -7.10 -18.52 24.01
C ASN A 372 -8.60 -18.29 23.86
N VAL A 373 -9.38 -19.05 24.58
CA VAL A 373 -10.83 -18.90 24.69
C VAL A 373 -11.10 -18.23 26.04
N GLY A 374 -10.77 -16.95 26.14
CA GLY A 374 -11.04 -16.14 27.33
C GLY A 374 -12.29 -15.29 27.11
N ILE A 375 -13.46 -15.90 27.26
CA ILE A 375 -14.70 -15.14 27.36
C ILE A 375 -14.91 -14.83 28.82
N THR A 376 -14.78 -13.56 29.19
CA THR A 376 -15.35 -13.05 30.43
C THR A 376 -16.86 -13.00 30.22
N SER A 377 -17.57 -13.89 30.91
CA SER A 377 -19.01 -13.88 31.08
C SER A 377 -19.51 -12.55 31.61
#